data_7dc9ff4b6fc6d7f8b3cb1481456ad2fe
#
_entry.id   7dc9ff4b6fc6d7f8b3cb1481456ad2fe
#
_cell.length_a   1.000
_cell.length_b   1.000
_cell.length_c   1.000
_cell.angle_alpha   90.00
_cell.angle_beta   90.00
_cell.angle_gamma   90.00
#
_symmetry.space_group_name_H-M   'P 1'
#
loop_
_entity.id
_entity.type
_entity.pdbx_description
1 polymer ?
#
loop_
_entity_poly.entity_id
_entity_poly.type
_entity_poly.pdbx_seq_one_letter_code
_entity_poly.pdbx_strand_id
1 'polypeptide(L)'
;MGTATITAQDIHFSQFYASPLNLNPALTGVMNCNVRLSGNYRNQWASVLKANAFSTYSVSYDQRIPVGRSDFFGVGGSFWGDKAGESNFATLQGRLSLSYSKKMSGGRKSGNYLVVGADAGASQRSIDFLNLRYGSQHDNQGGHDPSKPTNETFENDNFIFADVSAGLLWFSVFDEDNNFYIGGAFSHLNRANQSFKEDDFESTKEADTTGRSAGEPARAVGAG
;
A
#
# COMPACT_ATOMS: atom_id res chain seq x y z
N MET A 1 -7.64 -9.06 -24.87
CA MET A 1 -8.18 -8.46 -23.64
C MET A 1 -7.20 -8.75 -22.53
N GLY A 2 -6.43 -7.76 -22.09
CA GLY A 2 -5.45 -7.94 -21.01
C GLY A 2 -6.18 -7.94 -19.66
N THR A 3 -6.11 -9.03 -18.93
CA THR A 3 -6.54 -9.10 -17.53
C THR A 3 -5.52 -8.38 -16.68
N ALA A 4 -5.85 -7.17 -16.21
CA ALA A 4 -5.07 -6.52 -15.19
C ALA A 4 -5.34 -7.23 -13.86
N THR A 5 -4.39 -8.03 -13.39
CA THR A 5 -4.42 -8.56 -12.03
C THR A 5 -4.05 -7.42 -11.09
N ILE A 6 -5.05 -6.89 -10.38
CA ILE A 6 -4.83 -5.92 -9.31
C ILE A 6 -4.56 -6.74 -8.05
N THR A 7 -3.30 -6.76 -7.61
CA THR A 7 -2.90 -7.31 -6.32
C THR A 7 -2.41 -6.15 -5.46
N ALA A 8 -3.30 -5.61 -4.65
CA ALA A 8 -2.94 -4.64 -3.64
C ALA A 8 -3.43 -5.15 -2.28
N GLN A 9 -2.53 -5.23 -1.32
CA GLN A 9 -2.84 -5.56 0.07
C GLN A 9 -2.34 -4.42 0.95
N ASP A 10 -3.09 -3.33 0.96
CA ASP A 10 -2.88 -2.21 1.88
C ASP A 10 -3.75 -2.36 3.13
N ILE A 11 -3.35 -1.64 4.19
CA ILE A 11 -4.12 -1.61 5.43
C ILE A 11 -5.49 -0.96 5.20
N HIS A 12 -6.52 -1.58 5.78
CA HIS A 12 -7.87 -1.03 5.78
C HIS A 12 -8.34 -0.76 7.21
N PHE A 13 -8.60 0.50 7.52
CA PHE A 13 -9.28 0.88 8.75
C PHE A 13 -10.79 0.97 8.51
N SER A 14 -11.59 0.50 9.48
CA SER A 14 -13.05 0.65 9.42
C SER A 14 -13.47 2.12 9.35
N GLN A 15 -12.68 3.00 9.96
CA GLN A 15 -12.84 4.46 9.92
C GLN A 15 -11.74 5.05 9.03
N PHE A 16 -11.85 4.86 7.72
CA PHE A 16 -10.86 5.32 6.74
C PHE A 16 -10.64 6.85 6.77
N TYR A 17 -11.67 7.61 7.12
CA TYR A 17 -11.61 9.08 7.25
C TYR A 17 -10.72 9.55 8.41
N ALA A 18 -10.46 8.69 9.39
CA ALA A 18 -9.55 8.98 10.49
C ALA A 18 -8.05 8.77 10.12
N SER A 19 -7.77 8.27 8.93
CA SER A 19 -6.40 8.08 8.39
C SER A 19 -6.26 8.69 7.00
N PRO A 20 -6.43 10.01 6.84
CA PRO A 20 -6.51 10.65 5.53
C PRO A 20 -5.24 10.51 4.68
N LEU A 21 -4.06 10.53 5.28
CA LEU A 21 -2.79 10.37 4.56
C LEU A 21 -2.62 8.96 3.95
N ASN A 22 -3.20 7.95 4.59
CA ASN A 22 -3.20 6.59 4.05
C ASN A 22 -4.21 6.40 2.91
N LEU A 23 -5.21 7.28 2.83
CA LEU A 23 -6.24 7.21 1.80
C LEU A 23 -5.81 7.88 0.49
N ASN A 24 -5.26 9.09 0.59
CA ASN A 24 -4.86 9.88 -0.57
C ASN A 24 -3.81 10.94 -0.15
N PRO A 25 -2.62 10.97 -0.76
CA PRO A 25 -1.62 11.98 -0.45
C PRO A 25 -2.07 13.42 -0.72
N ALA A 26 -3.04 13.64 -1.59
CA ALA A 26 -3.63 14.97 -1.80
C ALA A 26 -4.45 15.48 -0.61
N LEU A 27 -4.77 14.64 0.39
CA LEU A 27 -5.43 15.06 1.62
C LEU A 27 -4.46 15.67 2.66
N THR A 28 -3.16 15.63 2.40
CA THR A 28 -2.14 16.25 3.26
C THR A 28 -2.39 17.76 3.35
N GLY A 29 -2.52 18.28 4.56
CA GLY A 29 -2.80 19.70 4.80
C GLY A 29 -4.22 20.18 4.42
N VAL A 30 -5.08 19.28 3.93
CA VAL A 30 -6.49 19.61 3.64
C VAL A 30 -7.29 19.47 4.93
N MET A 31 -7.36 20.57 5.67
CA MET A 31 -8.00 20.65 6.98
C MET A 31 -8.34 22.11 7.32
N ASN A 32 -9.22 22.33 8.30
CA ASN A 32 -9.56 23.66 8.77
C ASN A 32 -8.59 24.23 9.83
N CYS A 33 -7.66 23.41 10.34
CA CYS A 33 -6.62 23.78 11.28
C CYS A 33 -5.24 23.85 10.59
N ASN A 34 -4.23 24.32 11.30
CA ASN A 34 -2.86 24.39 10.75
C ASN A 34 -2.08 23.08 10.90
N VAL A 35 -2.44 22.28 11.90
CA VAL A 35 -1.76 21.02 12.24
C VAL A 35 -2.80 19.97 12.57
N ARG A 36 -2.60 18.76 12.07
CA ARG A 36 -3.39 17.59 12.42
C ARG A 36 -2.46 16.46 12.86
N LEU A 37 -2.83 15.85 13.98
CA LEU A 37 -2.25 14.60 14.46
C LEU A 37 -3.37 13.56 14.51
N SER A 38 -3.16 12.41 13.88
CA SER A 38 -4.12 11.31 13.87
C SER A 38 -3.47 10.05 14.37
N GLY A 39 -4.16 9.28 15.18
CA GLY A 39 -3.71 7.98 15.67
C GLY A 39 -4.83 6.96 15.59
N ASN A 40 -4.55 5.78 15.08
CA ASN A 40 -5.50 4.69 14.94
C ASN A 40 -4.88 3.40 15.48
N TYR A 41 -5.67 2.64 16.19
CA TYR A 41 -5.32 1.32 16.65
C TYR A 41 -6.49 0.36 16.41
N ARG A 42 -6.21 -0.76 15.80
CA ARG A 42 -7.19 -1.80 15.52
C ARG A 42 -6.66 -3.13 16.02
N ASN A 43 -7.47 -3.84 16.79
CA ASN A 43 -7.16 -5.19 17.23
C ASN A 43 -8.32 -6.11 16.85
N GLN A 44 -8.04 -7.18 16.13
CA GLN A 44 -9.05 -8.12 15.67
C GLN A 44 -8.76 -9.52 16.17
N TRP A 45 -9.83 -10.25 16.52
CA TRP A 45 -9.78 -11.64 16.96
C TRP A 45 -9.00 -11.87 18.28
N ALA A 46 -8.78 -10.82 19.08
CA ALA A 46 -8.05 -10.91 20.35
C ALA A 46 -8.67 -11.91 21.34
N SER A 47 -10.00 -12.03 21.33
CA SER A 47 -10.71 -12.98 22.22
C SER A 47 -10.49 -14.45 21.84
N VAL A 48 -10.22 -14.73 20.56
CA VAL A 48 -10.04 -16.08 20.03
C VAL A 48 -8.56 -16.44 19.92
N LEU A 49 -7.76 -15.56 19.32
CA LEU A 49 -6.36 -15.81 18.97
C LEU A 49 -5.37 -15.37 20.05
N LYS A 50 -5.84 -14.69 21.10
CA LYS A 50 -5.01 -14.22 22.24
C LYS A 50 -3.75 -13.48 21.75
N ALA A 51 -2.55 -14.07 21.94
CA ALA A 51 -1.28 -13.49 21.56
C ALA A 51 -1.07 -13.36 20.05
N ASN A 52 -1.79 -14.14 19.26
CA ASN A 52 -1.69 -14.18 17.80
C ASN A 52 -2.77 -13.31 17.10
N ALA A 53 -3.38 -12.39 17.84
CA ALA A 53 -4.38 -11.47 17.31
C ALA A 53 -3.79 -10.53 16.23
N PHE A 54 -4.65 -10.14 15.30
CA PHE A 54 -4.28 -9.16 14.27
C PHE A 54 -4.28 -7.77 14.89
N SER A 55 -3.14 -7.09 14.83
CA SER A 55 -2.97 -5.74 15.39
C SER A 55 -2.45 -4.79 14.34
N THR A 56 -3.20 -3.72 14.07
CA THR A 56 -2.82 -2.66 13.16
C THR A 56 -2.79 -1.34 13.91
N TYR A 57 -1.72 -0.57 13.76
CA TYR A 57 -1.60 0.77 14.31
C TYR A 57 -1.11 1.75 13.25
N SER A 58 -1.57 2.99 13.36
CA SER A 58 -1.16 4.06 12.46
C SER A 58 -1.11 5.37 13.23
N VAL A 59 -0.07 6.15 12.95
CA VAL A 59 0.10 7.53 13.42
C VAL A 59 0.44 8.39 12.22
N SER A 60 -0.21 9.53 12.10
CA SER A 60 0.10 10.51 11.07
C SER A 60 0.10 11.93 11.62
N TYR A 61 1.01 12.72 11.09
CA TYR A 61 1.12 14.15 11.35
C TYR A 61 1.14 14.89 10.03
N ASP A 62 0.36 15.94 9.93
CA ASP A 62 0.45 16.85 8.79
C ASP A 62 0.20 18.30 9.18
N GLN A 63 0.81 19.19 8.40
CA GLN A 63 0.79 20.62 8.60
C GLN A 63 0.40 21.31 7.31
N ARG A 64 -0.47 22.32 7.46
CA ARG A 64 -0.85 23.24 6.40
C ARG A 64 0.00 24.50 6.48
N ILE A 65 0.66 24.84 5.37
CA ILE A 65 1.53 26.01 5.23
C ILE A 65 0.89 26.94 4.19
N PRO A 66 0.33 28.10 4.60
CA PRO A 66 -0.24 29.06 3.66
C PRO A 66 0.81 29.62 2.72
N VAL A 67 0.47 29.74 1.43
CA VAL A 67 1.32 30.29 0.38
C VAL A 67 0.54 31.35 -0.37
N GLY A 68 1.06 32.58 -0.40
CA GLY A 68 0.37 33.69 -1.03
C GLY A 68 -0.94 34.06 -0.31
N ARG A 69 -1.99 34.37 -1.10
CA ARG A 69 -3.27 34.84 -0.55
C ARG A 69 -4.31 33.75 -0.34
N SER A 70 -4.21 32.64 -1.05
CA SER A 70 -5.31 31.65 -1.10
C SER A 70 -4.85 30.22 -1.25
N ASP A 71 -3.59 29.99 -1.62
CA ASP A 71 -3.03 28.69 -1.87
C ASP A 71 -2.35 28.16 -0.60
N PHE A 72 -2.11 26.87 -0.51
CA PHE A 72 -1.37 26.29 0.59
C PHE A 72 -0.58 25.06 0.17
N PHE A 73 0.54 24.84 0.87
CA PHE A 73 1.25 23.57 0.87
C PHE A 73 0.83 22.74 2.07
N GLY A 74 0.69 21.44 1.84
CA GLY A 74 0.61 20.43 2.87
C GLY A 74 1.92 19.64 2.96
N VAL A 75 2.41 19.48 4.18
CA VAL A 75 3.56 18.62 4.47
C VAL A 75 3.15 17.68 5.57
N GLY A 76 3.43 16.39 5.42
CA GLY A 76 3.03 15.42 6.42
C GLY A 76 3.91 14.18 6.40
N GLY A 77 3.71 13.35 7.40
CA GLY A 77 4.29 12.03 7.52
C GLY A 77 3.31 11.07 8.14
N SER A 78 3.36 9.84 7.71
CA SER A 78 2.58 8.75 8.29
C SER A 78 3.47 7.56 8.58
N PHE A 79 3.12 6.86 9.64
CA PHE A 79 3.77 5.65 10.05
C PHE A 79 2.69 4.64 10.45
N TRP A 80 2.77 3.44 9.93
CA TRP A 80 1.87 2.38 10.31
C TRP A 80 2.56 1.04 10.39
N GLY A 81 2.01 0.17 11.22
CA GLY A 81 2.44 -1.21 11.33
C GLY A 81 1.25 -2.14 11.47
N ASP A 82 1.40 -3.29 10.85
CA ASP A 82 0.44 -4.38 10.89
C ASP A 82 1.15 -5.67 11.30
N LYS A 83 0.53 -6.41 12.22
CA LYS A 83 1.01 -7.70 12.66
C LYS A 83 -0.12 -8.71 12.56
N ALA A 84 0.13 -9.82 11.89
CA ALA A 84 -0.88 -10.82 11.61
C ALA A 84 -0.42 -12.23 11.96
N GLY A 85 -1.26 -12.93 12.72
CA GLY A 85 -1.26 -14.37 12.86
C GLY A 85 -0.10 -14.99 13.63
N GLU A 86 -0.04 -16.31 13.55
CA GLU A 86 0.91 -17.18 14.27
C GLU A 86 2.34 -17.08 13.71
N SER A 87 2.48 -16.80 12.42
CA SER A 87 3.77 -16.59 11.74
C SER A 87 4.41 -15.22 12.00
N ASN A 88 3.82 -14.39 12.89
CA ASN A 88 4.29 -13.03 13.14
C ASN A 88 4.52 -12.21 11.84
N PHE A 89 3.70 -12.48 10.80
CA PHE A 89 3.78 -11.68 9.59
C PHE A 89 3.56 -10.21 9.94
N ALA A 90 4.60 -9.41 9.75
CA ALA A 90 4.58 -8.01 10.11
C ALA A 90 4.94 -7.14 8.92
N THR A 91 4.23 -6.04 8.78
CA THR A 91 4.57 -4.97 7.82
C THR A 91 4.69 -3.67 8.58
N LEU A 92 5.77 -2.95 8.35
CA LEU A 92 6.04 -1.65 8.91
C LEU A 92 6.28 -0.67 7.77
N GLN A 93 5.60 0.48 7.77
CA GLN A 93 5.76 1.47 6.71
C GLN A 93 5.85 2.88 7.27
N GLY A 94 6.81 3.64 6.75
CA GLY A 94 6.92 5.09 6.96
C GLY A 94 6.83 5.83 5.63
N ARG A 95 6.02 6.88 5.55
CA ARG A 95 5.82 7.72 4.36
C ARG A 95 5.95 9.19 4.70
N LEU A 96 6.49 9.96 3.76
CA LEU A 96 6.47 11.43 3.77
C LEU A 96 5.57 11.89 2.63
N SER A 97 4.66 12.81 2.92
CA SER A 97 3.64 13.29 2.00
C SER A 97 3.78 14.79 1.79
N LEU A 98 3.62 15.20 0.55
CA LEU A 98 3.59 16.60 0.14
C LEU A 98 2.36 16.85 -0.71
N SER A 99 1.72 18.00 -0.54
CA SER A 99 0.61 18.42 -1.39
C SER A 99 0.70 19.90 -1.72
N TYR A 100 0.11 20.28 -2.84
CA TYR A 100 -0.09 21.68 -3.21
C TYR A 100 -1.57 21.89 -3.56
N SER A 101 -2.18 22.84 -2.88
CA SER A 101 -3.56 23.23 -3.09
C SER A 101 -3.64 24.60 -3.70
N LYS A 102 -4.28 24.66 -4.87
CA LYS A 102 -4.51 25.90 -5.61
C LYS A 102 -5.98 26.27 -5.56
N LYS A 103 -6.26 27.53 -5.16
CA LYS A 103 -7.60 28.07 -5.25
C LYS A 103 -7.92 28.38 -6.72
N MET A 104 -8.94 27.74 -7.27
CA MET A 104 -9.37 27.93 -8.66
C MET A 104 -10.37 29.06 -8.81
N SER A 105 -11.34 29.13 -7.90
CA SER A 105 -12.36 30.17 -7.90
C SER A 105 -13.03 30.29 -6.53
N GLY A 106 -13.78 31.35 -6.31
CA GLY A 106 -14.61 31.55 -5.13
C GLY A 106 -14.41 32.90 -4.47
N GLY A 107 -15.35 33.23 -3.60
CA GLY A 107 -15.41 34.47 -2.84
C GLY A 107 -14.69 34.38 -1.49
N ARG A 108 -15.14 35.23 -0.56
CA ARG A 108 -14.57 35.33 0.79
C ARG A 108 -15.00 34.16 1.70
N LYS A 109 -16.20 33.61 1.48
CA LYS A 109 -16.78 32.49 2.25
C LYS A 109 -16.87 31.19 1.49
N SER A 110 -16.67 31.20 0.17
CA SER A 110 -16.73 30.02 -0.70
C SER A 110 -15.46 29.87 -1.50
N GLY A 111 -15.07 28.66 -1.85
CA GLY A 111 -13.87 28.42 -2.67
C GLY A 111 -13.83 27.03 -3.26
N ASN A 112 -13.34 26.97 -4.50
CA ASN A 112 -13.02 25.73 -5.18
C ASN A 112 -11.51 25.57 -5.20
N TYR A 113 -11.04 24.38 -4.81
CA TYR A 113 -9.63 24.08 -4.72
C TYR A 113 -9.31 22.82 -5.49
N LEU A 114 -8.21 22.86 -6.21
CA LEU A 114 -7.60 21.68 -6.80
C LEU A 114 -6.31 21.36 -6.04
N VAL A 115 -6.19 20.14 -5.56
CA VAL A 115 -5.03 19.68 -4.79
C VAL A 115 -4.36 18.55 -5.54
N VAL A 116 -3.05 18.67 -5.69
CA VAL A 116 -2.18 17.60 -6.17
C VAL A 116 -1.29 17.18 -5.02
N GLY A 117 -1.17 15.90 -4.77
CA GLY A 117 -0.33 15.35 -3.71
C GLY A 117 0.52 14.19 -4.19
N ALA A 118 1.63 14.00 -3.53
CA ALA A 118 2.49 12.84 -3.72
C ALA A 118 3.06 12.42 -2.37
N ASP A 119 3.30 11.14 -2.22
CA ASP A 119 4.05 10.60 -1.10
C ASP A 119 5.12 9.62 -1.56
N ALA A 120 6.12 9.48 -0.72
CA ALA A 120 7.17 8.49 -0.88
C ALA A 120 7.54 7.92 0.49
N GLY A 121 7.85 6.65 0.53
CA GLY A 121 8.19 5.97 1.77
C GLY A 121 8.91 4.67 1.58
N ALA A 122 9.20 4.03 2.70
CA ALA A 122 9.78 2.70 2.74
C ALA A 122 8.90 1.79 3.59
N SER A 123 8.79 0.56 3.14
CA SER A 123 8.08 -0.51 3.82
C SER A 123 9.05 -1.63 4.12
N GLN A 124 8.99 -2.14 5.33
CA GLN A 124 9.67 -3.36 5.75
C GLN A 124 8.61 -4.44 5.96
N ARG A 125 8.83 -5.60 5.38
CA ARG A 125 7.98 -6.77 5.57
C ARG A 125 8.81 -7.91 6.14
N SER A 126 8.29 -8.57 7.16
CA SER A 126 8.96 -9.68 7.82
C SER A 126 7.97 -10.83 8.10
N ILE A 127 8.49 -12.04 8.09
CA ILE A 127 7.73 -13.25 8.41
C ILE A 127 8.63 -14.22 9.17
N ASP A 128 8.07 -14.90 10.15
CA ASP A 128 8.75 -15.97 10.89
C ASP A 128 8.39 -17.32 10.28
N PHE A 129 9.25 -17.83 9.41
CA PHE A 129 9.07 -19.10 8.73
C PHE A 129 9.16 -20.30 9.64
N LEU A 130 9.82 -20.18 10.81
CA LEU A 130 9.96 -21.28 11.77
C LEU A 130 8.63 -21.62 12.46
N ASN A 131 7.73 -20.67 12.56
CA ASN A 131 6.41 -20.85 13.15
C ASN A 131 5.33 -21.25 12.13
N LEU A 132 5.69 -21.41 10.85
CA LEU A 132 4.78 -21.90 9.83
C LEU A 132 4.66 -23.43 9.88
N ARG A 133 3.47 -23.90 9.57
CA ARG A 133 3.18 -25.34 9.44
C ARG A 133 3.08 -25.67 7.96
N TYR A 134 3.98 -26.52 7.48
CA TYR A 134 4.03 -26.93 6.09
C TYR A 134 3.28 -28.23 5.86
N GLY A 135 2.63 -28.37 4.72
CA GLY A 135 1.93 -29.60 4.33
C GLY A 135 2.85 -30.82 4.25
N SER A 136 4.14 -30.64 3.92
CA SER A 136 5.18 -31.70 3.91
C SER A 136 5.47 -32.26 5.30
N GLN A 137 5.17 -31.53 6.36
CA GLN A 137 5.36 -31.92 7.76
C GLN A 137 4.15 -32.61 8.37
N HIS A 138 3.12 -32.90 7.56
CA HIS A 138 1.95 -33.63 8.04
C HIS A 138 2.25 -35.14 8.16
N ASP A 139 1.82 -35.77 9.26
CA ASP A 139 2.12 -37.18 9.56
C ASP A 139 1.08 -38.17 9.04
N ASN A 140 0.09 -37.73 8.26
CA ASN A 140 -1.07 -38.49 7.77
C ASN A 140 -1.99 -39.08 8.85
N GLN A 141 -1.71 -38.80 10.13
CA GLN A 141 -2.51 -39.21 11.28
C GLN A 141 -3.21 -38.03 11.96
N GLY A 142 -3.16 -36.85 11.32
CA GLY A 142 -3.74 -35.61 11.85
C GLY A 142 -2.79 -34.77 12.71
N GLY A 143 -1.51 -35.17 12.81
CA GLY A 143 -0.46 -34.47 13.55
C GLY A 143 0.48 -33.68 12.65
N HIS A 144 1.29 -32.83 13.27
CA HIS A 144 2.35 -32.05 12.66
C HIS A 144 3.68 -32.51 13.28
N ASP A 145 4.62 -32.93 12.46
CA ASP A 145 5.95 -33.37 12.84
C ASP A 145 7.00 -32.33 12.41
N PRO A 146 7.48 -31.47 13.31
CA PRO A 146 8.44 -30.43 13.00
C PRO A 146 9.83 -30.95 12.64
N SER A 147 10.11 -32.23 12.85
CA SER A 147 11.40 -32.86 12.48
C SER A 147 11.50 -33.18 10.99
N LYS A 148 10.38 -33.20 10.27
CA LYS A 148 10.38 -33.44 8.82
C LYS A 148 10.87 -32.19 8.06
N PRO A 149 11.71 -32.37 7.03
CA PRO A 149 12.18 -31.25 6.22
C PRO A 149 11.01 -30.56 5.52
N THR A 150 11.02 -29.24 5.50
CA THR A 150 9.99 -28.43 4.87
C THR A 150 10.02 -28.49 3.34
N ASN A 151 11.16 -28.87 2.75
CA ASN A 151 11.46 -28.82 1.30
C ASN A 151 11.27 -27.45 0.64
N GLU A 152 11.13 -26.42 1.45
CA GLU A 152 11.02 -25.04 1.00
C GLU A 152 12.22 -24.24 1.48
N THR A 153 12.88 -23.54 0.57
CA THR A 153 13.98 -22.63 0.84
C THR A 153 13.47 -21.20 0.75
N PHE A 154 13.54 -20.48 1.85
CA PHE A 154 13.28 -19.06 1.88
C PHE A 154 14.60 -18.35 2.14
N GLU A 155 15.00 -17.46 1.26
CA GLU A 155 16.31 -16.79 1.34
C GLU A 155 16.27 -15.60 2.29
N ASN A 156 15.13 -14.94 2.44
CA ASN A 156 15.00 -13.75 3.26
C ASN A 156 13.76 -13.78 4.17
N ASP A 157 13.97 -13.68 5.46
CA ASP A 157 12.90 -13.54 6.47
C ASP A 157 12.34 -12.12 6.51
N ASN A 158 13.06 -11.16 5.93
CA ASN A 158 12.68 -9.76 5.91
C ASN A 158 13.25 -9.05 4.66
N PHE A 159 12.49 -8.12 4.11
CA PHE A 159 12.94 -7.25 3.03
C PHE A 159 12.35 -5.85 3.15
N ILE A 160 13.06 -4.89 2.56
CA ILE A 160 12.67 -3.48 2.51
C ILE A 160 12.43 -3.09 1.07
N PHE A 161 11.34 -2.38 0.82
CA PHE A 161 11.04 -1.83 -0.49
C PHE A 161 10.56 -0.38 -0.38
N ALA A 162 10.88 0.41 -1.39
CA ALA A 162 10.39 1.78 -1.52
C ALA A 162 9.00 1.78 -2.16
N ASP A 163 8.18 2.74 -1.79
CA ASP A 163 6.84 2.93 -2.33
C ASP A 163 6.59 4.40 -2.62
N VAL A 164 5.91 4.67 -3.74
CA VAL A 164 5.58 6.01 -4.18
C VAL A 164 4.13 6.05 -4.61
N SER A 165 3.40 7.07 -4.16
CA SER A 165 2.01 7.29 -4.54
C SER A 165 1.78 8.72 -5.00
N ALA A 166 0.73 8.92 -5.79
CA ALA A 166 0.29 10.25 -6.20
C ALA A 166 -1.24 10.35 -6.09
N GLY A 167 -1.73 11.55 -5.83
CA GLY A 167 -3.15 11.79 -5.67
C GLY A 167 -3.60 13.12 -6.21
N LEU A 168 -4.87 13.15 -6.56
CA LEU A 168 -5.58 14.34 -6.99
C LEU A 168 -6.85 14.47 -6.16
N LEU A 169 -7.16 15.69 -5.75
CA LEU A 169 -8.37 16.01 -5.01
C LEU A 169 -8.93 17.34 -5.51
N TRP A 170 -10.20 17.36 -5.77
CA TRP A 170 -10.95 18.59 -5.94
C TRP A 170 -11.91 18.76 -4.78
N PHE A 171 -11.88 19.91 -4.11
CA PHE A 171 -12.83 20.19 -3.06
C PHE A 171 -13.43 21.60 -3.21
N SER A 172 -14.67 21.70 -2.85
CA SER A 172 -15.47 22.91 -2.90
C SER A 172 -16.07 23.20 -1.53
N VAL A 173 -15.82 24.41 -1.04
CA VAL A 173 -16.45 24.96 0.15
C VAL A 173 -17.55 25.91 -0.31
N PHE A 174 -18.80 25.58 -0.03
CA PHE A 174 -19.96 26.39 -0.39
C PHE A 174 -20.30 27.37 0.74
N ASP A 175 -20.21 26.91 1.99
CA ASP A 175 -20.50 27.68 3.22
C ASP A 175 -19.70 27.08 4.38
N GLU A 176 -19.83 27.66 5.59
CA GLU A 176 -19.11 27.23 6.79
C GLU A 176 -19.39 25.76 7.14
N ASP A 177 -20.61 25.26 6.86
CA ASP A 177 -21.05 23.91 7.18
C ASP A 177 -21.11 22.95 6.00
N ASN A 178 -21.05 23.46 4.75
CA ASN A 178 -21.23 22.65 3.55
C ASN A 178 -19.97 22.61 2.70
N ASN A 179 -19.40 21.41 2.58
CA ASN A 179 -18.27 21.15 1.70
C ASN A 179 -18.51 19.87 0.90
N PHE A 180 -17.90 19.81 -0.25
CA PHE A 180 -17.89 18.65 -1.13
C PHE A 180 -16.48 18.38 -1.60
N TYR A 181 -16.07 17.11 -1.64
CA TYR A 181 -14.78 16.70 -2.16
C TYR A 181 -14.90 15.42 -2.98
N ILE A 182 -14.13 15.37 -4.06
CA ILE A 182 -13.96 14.20 -4.91
C ILE A 182 -12.48 14.07 -5.27
N GLY A 183 -11.94 12.86 -5.23
CA GLY A 183 -10.55 12.64 -5.55
C GLY A 183 -10.23 11.19 -5.81
N GLY A 184 -9.01 10.99 -6.31
CA GLY A 184 -8.46 9.66 -6.54
C GLY A 184 -6.97 9.64 -6.21
N ALA A 185 -6.47 8.45 -5.92
CA ALA A 185 -5.06 8.21 -5.68
C ALA A 185 -4.58 6.99 -6.46
N PHE A 186 -3.31 7.01 -6.84
CA PHE A 186 -2.60 5.89 -7.42
C PHE A 186 -1.46 5.53 -6.48
N SER A 187 -1.55 4.35 -5.88
CA SER A 187 -0.53 3.81 -4.99
C SER A 187 0.40 2.86 -5.76
N HIS A 188 1.58 2.61 -5.19
CA HIS A 188 2.56 1.66 -5.74
C HIS A 188 3.00 1.96 -7.18
N LEU A 189 3.22 3.23 -7.51
CA LEU A 189 3.61 3.68 -8.85
C LEU A 189 4.94 3.08 -9.31
N ASN A 190 5.84 2.79 -8.40
CA ASN A 190 7.14 2.20 -8.67
C ASN A 190 7.12 0.67 -8.83
N ARG A 191 5.96 0.00 -8.64
CA ARG A 191 5.81 -1.46 -8.76
C ARG A 191 6.94 -2.23 -8.08
N ALA A 192 7.29 -1.86 -6.84
CA ALA A 192 8.35 -2.50 -6.09
C ALA A 192 8.11 -4.02 -5.99
N ASN A 193 9.18 -4.79 -6.12
CA ASN A 193 9.12 -6.24 -5.93
C ASN A 193 8.80 -6.51 -4.44
N GLN A 194 7.72 -7.24 -4.19
CA GLN A 194 7.23 -7.60 -2.85
C GLN A 194 7.28 -9.11 -2.60
N SER A 195 8.09 -9.83 -3.38
CA SER A 195 8.26 -11.28 -3.26
C SER A 195 9.34 -11.63 -2.25
N PHE A 196 9.10 -12.69 -1.47
CA PHE A 196 10.12 -13.36 -0.64
C PHE A 196 11.01 -14.32 -1.47
N LYS A 197 10.66 -14.55 -2.74
CA LYS A 197 11.47 -15.30 -3.71
C LYS A 197 12.08 -14.34 -4.73
N GLU A 198 13.38 -14.41 -4.92
CA GLU A 198 14.14 -13.55 -5.85
C GLU A 198 14.02 -13.99 -7.31
N ASP A 199 13.70 -15.27 -7.57
CA ASP A 199 13.86 -15.91 -8.89
C ASP A 199 12.75 -15.63 -9.93
N ASP A 200 11.59 -15.08 -9.55
CA ASP A 200 10.47 -15.00 -10.49
C ASP A 200 10.47 -13.74 -11.38
N PHE A 201 11.30 -12.75 -11.09
CA PHE A 201 11.27 -11.49 -11.85
C PHE A 201 12.21 -11.48 -13.07
N GLU A 202 13.32 -12.19 -13.02
CA GLU A 202 14.23 -12.33 -14.18
C GLU A 202 13.71 -13.34 -15.19
N SER A 203 13.16 -14.48 -14.74
CA SER A 203 12.59 -15.48 -15.63
C SER A 203 11.41 -14.98 -16.46
N THR A 204 10.60 -14.07 -15.91
CA THR A 204 9.47 -13.46 -16.65
C THR A 204 9.95 -12.46 -17.70
N LYS A 205 11.07 -11.76 -17.46
CA LYS A 205 11.68 -10.87 -18.47
C LYS A 205 12.34 -11.65 -19.59
N GLU A 206 13.01 -12.76 -19.29
CA GLU A 206 13.65 -13.61 -20.27
C GLU A 206 12.63 -14.36 -21.14
N ALA A 207 11.53 -14.82 -20.55
CA ALA A 207 10.44 -15.45 -21.29
C ALA A 207 9.72 -14.48 -22.26
N ASP A 208 9.55 -13.22 -21.88
CA ASP A 208 8.93 -12.20 -22.76
C ASP A 208 9.89 -11.71 -23.86
N THR A 209 11.19 -11.77 -23.64
CA THR A 209 12.21 -11.39 -24.64
C THR A 209 12.47 -12.53 -25.63
N THR A 210 12.38 -13.79 -25.22
CA THR A 210 12.57 -14.96 -26.07
C THR A 210 11.33 -15.34 -26.90
N GLY A 211 10.13 -14.99 -26.42
CA GLY A 211 8.86 -15.24 -27.14
C GLY A 211 8.66 -14.44 -28.42
N ARG A 212 9.53 -13.48 -28.73
CA ARG A 212 9.40 -12.59 -29.90
C ARG A 212 10.28 -12.95 -31.09
N SER A 213 11.10 -14.01 -31.02
CA SER A 213 12.04 -14.35 -32.07
C SER A 213 11.90 -15.74 -32.70
N ALA A 214 10.83 -16.48 -32.48
CA ALA A 214 10.56 -17.77 -33.10
C ALA A 214 9.31 -17.73 -33.99
N GLY A 215 9.36 -16.96 -35.05
CA GLY A 215 8.51 -17.13 -36.22
C GLY A 215 9.13 -18.12 -37.17
N GLU A 216 8.93 -19.42 -36.96
CA GLU A 216 9.35 -20.49 -37.89
C GLU A 216 8.23 -20.75 -38.90
N PRO A 217 8.52 -20.72 -40.22
CA PRO A 217 7.50 -20.95 -41.24
C PRO A 217 7.14 -22.44 -41.34
N ALA A 218 5.84 -22.69 -41.37
CA ALA A 218 5.25 -24.01 -41.59
C ALA A 218 5.83 -24.71 -42.81
N ARG A 219 6.46 -25.86 -42.64
CA ARG A 219 6.89 -26.79 -43.68
C ARG A 219 5.69 -27.65 -44.08
N ALA A 220 5.22 -27.45 -45.31
CA ALA A 220 4.24 -28.31 -45.93
C ALA A 220 4.83 -29.73 -46.10
N VAL A 221 4.15 -30.75 -45.59
CA VAL A 221 4.39 -32.16 -45.88
C VAL A 221 3.52 -32.55 -47.07
N GLY A 222 4.17 -32.79 -48.21
CA GLY A 222 3.54 -33.32 -49.37
C GLY A 222 3.25 -34.80 -49.21
N ALA A 223 2.12 -35.21 -49.73
CA ALA A 223 1.67 -36.60 -49.87
C ALA A 223 2.55 -37.37 -50.91
N GLY A 224 2.84 -38.61 -50.60
CA GLY A 224 3.33 -39.65 -51.42
C GLY A 224 2.94 -41.00 -50.85
#